data_293104ffed5406433eac6c61475a394b
#
_entry.id   293104ffed5406433eac6c61475a394b
#
_cell.length_a   1.000
_cell.length_b   1.000
_cell.length_c   1.000
_cell.angle_alpha   90.00
_cell.angle_beta   90.00
_cell.angle_gamma   90.00
#
_symmetry.space_group_name_H-M   'P 1'
#
loop_
_entity.id
_entity.type
_entity.pdbx_description
1 polymer ?
#
loop_
_entity_poly.entity_id
_entity_poly.type
_entity_poly.pdbx_seq_one_letter_code
_entity_poly.pdbx_strand_id
1 'polypeptide(L)'
;MGRKRSGAYNRNRGQRAEQKVVNELKALGFTGVVTSRSESKTTDDNKVDIIVKNNQLPFSINIQVKHQIPYPQYFKIREQSTVPNDTFVILWDKQEPREKNIVTVGRCAIMDIELFYKLIEPYSKESK
;
A
#
# COMPACT_ATOMS: atom_id res chain seq x y z
N MET A 1 -8.24 9.37 31.13
CA MET A 1 -7.93 7.96 31.33
C MET A 1 -7.87 7.23 30.01
N GLY A 2 -6.71 6.71 29.69
CA GLY A 2 -6.51 6.07 28.40
C GLY A 2 -7.09 4.67 28.36
N ARG A 3 -8.20 4.52 27.68
CA ARG A 3 -8.72 3.20 27.39
C ARG A 3 -7.96 2.63 26.20
N LYS A 4 -7.44 1.43 26.35
CA LYS A 4 -6.83 0.76 25.21
C LYS A 4 -7.89 0.49 24.17
N ARG A 5 -7.59 0.85 22.93
CA ARG A 5 -8.50 0.56 21.83
C ARG A 5 -8.50 -0.94 21.56
N SER A 6 -9.65 -1.49 21.26
CA SER A 6 -9.77 -2.92 20.99
C SER A 6 -9.05 -3.29 19.69
N GLY A 7 -8.72 -4.59 19.57
CA GLY A 7 -8.18 -5.13 18.33
C GLY A 7 -9.12 -4.93 17.16
N ALA A 8 -10.44 -5.01 17.41
CA ALA A 8 -11.45 -4.77 16.38
C ALA A 8 -11.37 -3.34 15.84
N TYR A 9 -11.18 -2.35 16.72
CA TYR A 9 -11.04 -0.96 16.29
C TYR A 9 -9.82 -0.80 15.38
N ASN A 10 -8.69 -1.37 15.77
CA ASN A 10 -7.45 -1.25 14.99
C ASN A 10 -7.56 -1.93 13.63
N ARG A 11 -8.22 -3.10 13.58
CA ARG A 11 -8.48 -3.78 12.31
C ARG A 11 -9.36 -2.94 11.41
N ASN A 12 -10.41 -2.32 11.96
CA ASN A 12 -11.32 -1.50 11.18
C ASN A 12 -10.61 -0.28 10.59
N ARG A 13 -9.71 0.33 11.34
CA ARG A 13 -8.91 1.45 10.82
C ARG A 13 -8.05 1.01 9.65
N GLY A 14 -7.38 -0.14 9.78
CA GLY A 14 -6.57 -0.69 8.70
C GLY A 14 -7.39 -0.99 7.48
N GLN A 15 -8.57 -1.60 7.65
CA GLN A 15 -9.47 -1.91 6.55
C GLN A 15 -9.96 -0.65 5.84
N ARG A 16 -10.26 0.40 6.58
CA ARG A 16 -10.70 1.66 5.97
C ARG A 16 -9.58 2.29 5.13
N ALA A 17 -8.35 2.25 5.63
CA ALA A 17 -7.21 2.79 4.90
C ALA A 17 -6.99 2.01 3.61
N GLU A 18 -7.07 0.68 3.67
CA GLU A 18 -6.96 -0.18 2.48
C GLU A 18 -8.08 0.09 1.49
N GLN A 19 -9.31 0.17 1.99
CA GLN A 19 -10.48 0.39 1.12
C GLN A 19 -10.41 1.75 0.43
N LYS A 20 -9.89 2.75 1.13
CA LYS A 20 -9.68 4.07 0.54
C LYS A 20 -8.74 3.99 -0.66
N VAL A 21 -7.64 3.27 -0.52
CA VAL A 21 -6.68 3.07 -1.60
C VAL A 21 -7.32 2.32 -2.76
N VAL A 22 -8.06 1.25 -2.47
CA VAL A 22 -8.78 0.48 -3.50
C VAL A 22 -9.71 1.40 -4.29
N ASN A 23 -10.48 2.23 -3.60
CA ASN A 23 -11.43 3.13 -4.25
C ASN A 23 -10.70 4.17 -5.10
N GLU A 24 -9.57 4.68 -4.63
CA GLU A 24 -8.76 5.64 -5.39
C GLU A 24 -8.21 5.01 -6.67
N LEU A 25 -7.72 3.78 -6.58
CA LEU A 25 -7.18 3.07 -7.75
C LEU A 25 -8.28 2.79 -8.78
N LYS A 26 -9.47 2.40 -8.32
CA LYS A 26 -10.61 2.17 -9.20
C LYS A 26 -11.04 3.47 -9.87
N ALA A 27 -11.00 4.58 -9.16
CA ALA A 27 -11.33 5.89 -9.72
C ALA A 27 -10.33 6.30 -10.81
N LEU A 28 -9.09 5.82 -10.73
CA LEU A 28 -8.09 6.05 -11.77
C LEU A 28 -8.29 5.18 -13.00
N GLY A 29 -9.19 4.19 -12.93
CA GLY A 29 -9.51 3.33 -14.06
C GLY A 29 -9.00 1.90 -13.95
N PHE A 30 -8.42 1.51 -12.81
CA PHE A 30 -7.93 0.15 -12.64
C PHE A 30 -9.07 -0.77 -12.21
N THR A 31 -9.27 -1.86 -12.95
CA THR A 31 -10.35 -2.81 -12.68
C THR A 31 -9.89 -4.06 -11.95
N GLY A 32 -8.60 -4.37 -12.00
CA GLY A 32 -8.04 -5.57 -11.38
C GLY A 32 -7.47 -5.35 -9.99
N VAL A 33 -8.11 -4.51 -9.18
CA VAL A 33 -7.64 -4.21 -7.83
C VAL A 33 -8.32 -5.13 -6.85
N VAL A 34 -7.53 -5.92 -6.11
CA VAL A 34 -8.06 -6.86 -5.12
C VAL A 34 -7.32 -6.70 -3.80
N THR A 35 -7.99 -7.00 -2.70
CA THR A 35 -7.37 -7.00 -1.38
C THR A 35 -6.82 -8.39 -1.08
N SER A 36 -5.84 -8.47 -0.17
CA SER A 36 -5.30 -9.75 0.25
C SER A 36 -6.37 -10.62 0.92
N ARG A 37 -7.34 -9.99 1.54
CA ARG A 37 -8.44 -10.71 2.19
C ARG A 37 -9.32 -11.46 1.22
N SER A 38 -9.45 -10.94 -0.01
CA SER A 38 -10.26 -11.58 -1.04
C SER A 38 -9.46 -12.59 -1.86
N GLU A 39 -8.14 -12.63 -1.69
CA GLU A 39 -7.27 -13.55 -2.44
C GLU A 39 -6.96 -14.81 -1.65
N SER A 40 -6.00 -14.72 -0.73
CA SER A 40 -5.61 -15.90 0.03
C SER A 40 -4.83 -15.50 1.26
N LYS A 41 -4.74 -16.42 2.21
CA LYS A 41 -3.93 -16.26 3.40
C LYS A 41 -2.45 -16.10 3.03
N THR A 42 -2.00 -16.80 2.01
CA THR A 42 -0.60 -16.71 1.54
C THR A 42 -0.25 -15.30 1.14
N THR A 43 -1.15 -14.63 0.41
CA THR A 43 -0.96 -13.24 0.01
C THR A 43 -0.86 -12.33 1.23
N ASP A 44 -1.72 -12.56 2.22
CA ASP A 44 -1.71 -11.79 3.46
C ASP A 44 -0.39 -11.98 4.22
N ASP A 45 0.12 -13.23 4.27
CA ASP A 45 1.38 -13.55 4.93
C ASP A 45 2.59 -12.88 4.26
N ASN A 46 2.46 -12.46 3.00
CA ASN A 46 3.52 -11.78 2.27
C ASN A 46 3.59 -10.28 2.53
N LYS A 47 2.83 -9.79 3.50
CA LYS A 47 2.78 -8.36 3.84
C LYS A 47 2.25 -7.51 2.69
N VAL A 48 1.33 -8.07 1.92
CA VAL A 48 0.67 -7.37 0.81
C VAL A 48 -0.80 -7.21 1.16
N ASP A 49 -1.27 -5.98 1.20
CA ASP A 49 -2.67 -5.67 1.50
C ASP A 49 -3.52 -5.59 0.25
N ILE A 50 -2.96 -5.06 -0.83
CA ILE A 50 -3.68 -4.80 -2.07
C ILE A 50 -2.80 -5.24 -3.25
N ILE A 51 -3.42 -5.88 -4.23
CA ILE A 51 -2.74 -6.25 -5.48
C ILE A 51 -3.46 -5.58 -6.63
N VAL A 52 -2.70 -4.90 -7.48
CA VAL A 52 -3.23 -4.34 -8.71
C VAL A 52 -2.90 -5.31 -9.83
N LYS A 53 -3.88 -6.14 -10.21
CA LYS A 53 -3.78 -7.10 -11.30
C LYS A 53 -4.53 -6.52 -12.49
N ASN A 54 -3.88 -5.70 -13.25
CA ASN A 54 -4.59 -5.01 -14.32
C ASN A 54 -3.90 -5.22 -15.66
N ASN A 55 -4.70 -5.50 -16.69
CA ASN A 55 -4.21 -5.67 -18.06
C ASN A 55 -3.53 -4.43 -18.61
N GLN A 56 -3.78 -3.28 -17.99
CA GLN A 56 -3.18 -2.02 -18.41
C GLN A 56 -1.73 -1.88 -17.93
N LEU A 57 -1.32 -2.73 -16.99
CA LEU A 57 0.05 -2.75 -16.49
C LEU A 57 0.76 -4.01 -16.99
N PRO A 58 2.05 -3.91 -17.31
CA PRO A 58 2.81 -5.09 -17.76
C PRO A 58 3.14 -6.06 -16.62
N PHE A 59 2.84 -5.69 -15.39
CA PHE A 59 3.11 -6.51 -14.22
C PHE A 59 2.14 -6.12 -13.10
N SER A 60 1.98 -7.02 -12.13
CA SER A 60 1.16 -6.73 -10.96
C SER A 60 1.93 -5.87 -9.97
N ILE A 61 1.25 -4.96 -9.30
CA ILE A 61 1.84 -4.15 -8.24
C ILE A 61 1.28 -4.63 -6.91
N ASN A 62 2.17 -4.88 -5.96
CA ASN A 62 1.85 -5.39 -4.63
C ASN A 62 2.00 -4.26 -3.62
N ILE A 63 0.92 -3.91 -2.95
CA ILE A 63 0.86 -2.73 -2.09
C ILE A 63 0.69 -3.11 -0.62
N GLN A 64 1.54 -2.55 0.24
CA GLN A 64 1.38 -2.58 1.69
C GLN A 64 0.91 -1.20 2.12
N VAL A 65 -0.22 -1.13 2.81
CA VAL A 65 -0.75 0.15 3.31
C VAL A 65 -0.32 0.34 4.75
N LYS A 66 0.29 1.47 5.06
CA LYS A 66 0.69 1.84 6.42
C LYS A 66 0.02 3.14 6.82
N HIS A 67 -0.81 3.09 7.83
CA HIS A 67 -1.54 4.21 8.39
C HIS A 67 -1.05 4.40 9.81
N GLN A 68 0.07 5.14 9.97
CA GLN A 68 0.79 5.16 11.25
C GLN A 68 1.58 6.47 11.42
N ILE A 69 1.97 6.73 12.66
CA ILE A 69 2.76 7.92 12.99
C ILE A 69 4.22 7.77 12.56
N PRO A 70 4.91 6.67 12.92
CA PRO A 70 6.33 6.56 12.61
C PRO A 70 6.58 6.24 11.14
N TYR A 71 7.74 6.62 10.66
CA TYR A 71 8.20 6.30 9.31
C TYR A 71 8.24 4.77 9.15
N PRO A 72 7.67 4.22 8.05
CA PRO A 72 7.74 2.78 7.83
C PRO A 72 9.18 2.34 7.57
N GLN A 73 9.56 1.22 8.15
CA GLN A 73 10.88 0.63 7.93
C GLN A 73 10.85 -0.15 6.61
N TYR A 74 10.96 0.54 5.51
CA TYR A 74 10.74 -0.02 4.17
C TYR A 74 11.56 -1.29 3.93
N PHE A 75 12.88 -1.23 4.14
CA PHE A 75 13.73 -2.38 3.84
C PHE A 75 13.44 -3.57 4.72
N LYS A 76 13.09 -3.32 5.97
CA LYS A 76 12.71 -4.39 6.89
C LYS A 76 11.39 -5.04 6.50
N ILE A 77 10.41 -4.23 6.12
CA ILE A 77 9.11 -4.73 5.66
C ILE A 77 9.28 -5.51 4.36
N ARG A 78 10.07 -4.97 3.43
CA ARG A 78 10.34 -5.63 2.16
C ARG A 78 10.98 -7.01 2.36
N GLU A 79 11.89 -7.14 3.32
CA GLU A 79 12.54 -8.42 3.60
C GLU A 79 11.56 -9.48 4.08
N GLN A 80 10.46 -9.07 4.69
CA GLN A 80 9.44 -9.99 5.18
C GLN A 80 8.47 -10.40 4.07
N SER A 81 8.53 -9.76 2.93
CA SER A 81 7.66 -10.06 1.80
C SER A 81 8.39 -10.98 0.83
N THR A 82 7.64 -11.91 0.22
CA THR A 82 8.19 -12.84 -0.77
C THR A 82 7.94 -12.39 -2.20
N VAL A 83 7.21 -11.29 -2.40
CA VAL A 83 6.99 -10.76 -3.75
C VAL A 83 8.26 -10.09 -4.26
N PRO A 84 8.46 -10.00 -5.60
CA PRO A 84 9.64 -9.35 -6.14
C PRO A 84 9.75 -7.89 -5.68
N ASN A 85 10.96 -7.46 -5.35
CA ASN A 85 11.20 -6.11 -4.84
C ASN A 85 10.75 -5.03 -5.82
N ASP A 86 10.89 -5.28 -7.11
CA ASP A 86 10.51 -4.33 -8.15
C ASP A 86 9.01 -4.32 -8.45
N THR A 87 8.20 -4.96 -7.62
CA THR A 87 6.73 -4.91 -7.69
C THR A 87 6.11 -4.43 -6.39
N PHE A 88 6.92 -4.16 -5.36
CA PHE A 88 6.45 -3.89 -4.02
C PHE A 88 6.50 -2.39 -3.71
N VAL A 89 5.41 -1.85 -3.18
CA VAL A 89 5.35 -0.45 -2.77
C VAL A 89 4.62 -0.34 -1.44
N ILE A 90 5.11 0.56 -0.58
CA ILE A 90 4.43 0.91 0.65
C ILE A 90 3.75 2.25 0.43
N LEU A 91 2.44 2.30 0.66
CA LEU A 91 1.70 3.56 0.68
C LEU A 91 1.54 3.97 2.14
N TRP A 92 2.18 5.07 2.51
CA TRP A 92 2.18 5.54 3.88
C TRP A 92 1.32 6.78 4.05
N ASP A 93 0.29 6.65 4.88
CA ASP A 93 -0.51 7.77 5.35
C ASP A 93 0.11 8.22 6.67
N LYS A 94 0.92 9.27 6.62
CA LYS A 94 1.60 9.75 7.82
C LYS A 94 0.58 10.35 8.78
N GLN A 95 0.56 9.82 9.99
CA GLN A 95 -0.31 10.29 11.04
C GLN A 95 0.45 11.21 11.98
N GLU A 96 -0.27 12.15 12.57
CA GLU A 96 0.31 13.08 13.52
C GLU A 96 -0.71 13.38 14.61
N PRO A 97 -0.31 13.35 15.89
CA PRO A 97 -1.25 13.70 16.97
C PRO A 97 -1.52 15.19 16.98
N ARG A 98 -2.79 15.55 17.09
CA ARG A 98 -3.24 16.94 17.19
C ARG A 98 -4.26 17.02 18.29
N GLU A 99 -3.91 17.69 19.40
CA GLU A 99 -4.79 17.85 20.55
C GLU A 99 -5.50 16.55 20.94
N LYS A 100 -6.76 16.37 20.54
CA LYS A 100 -7.57 15.21 20.88
C LYS A 100 -7.63 14.17 19.77
N ASN A 101 -7.10 14.50 18.59
CA ASN A 101 -7.23 13.65 17.42
C ASN A 101 -5.88 13.27 16.82
N ILE A 102 -5.88 12.21 16.05
CA ILE A 102 -4.76 11.85 15.20
C ILE A 102 -5.20 12.10 13.77
N VAL A 103 -4.44 12.88 13.03
CA VAL A 103 -4.82 13.29 11.67
C VAL A 103 -3.76 12.86 10.68
N THR A 104 -4.19 12.69 9.43
CA THR A 104 -3.28 12.39 8.33
C THR A 104 -2.72 13.71 7.82
N VAL A 105 -1.40 13.87 7.87
CA VAL A 105 -0.73 15.10 7.46
C VAL A 105 0.02 14.97 6.15
N GLY A 106 0.09 13.76 5.59
CA GLY A 106 0.73 13.55 4.31
C GLY A 106 0.59 12.12 3.87
N ARG A 107 0.78 11.90 2.57
CA ARG A 107 0.70 10.57 1.98
C ARG A 107 1.84 10.44 0.98
N CYS A 108 2.52 9.30 0.97
CA CYS A 108 3.59 9.07 0.01
C CYS A 108 3.68 7.59 -0.34
N ALA A 109 4.33 7.32 -1.46
CA ALA A 109 4.64 5.96 -1.89
C ALA A 109 6.13 5.74 -1.72
N ILE A 110 6.51 4.63 -1.09
CA ILE A 110 7.91 4.25 -0.88
C ILE A 110 8.13 2.97 -1.67
N MET A 111 9.08 3.00 -2.59
CA MET A 111 9.31 1.86 -3.48
C MET A 111 10.77 1.71 -3.82
N ASP A 112 11.12 0.52 -4.29
CA ASP A 112 12.44 0.25 -4.83
C ASP A 112 12.64 1.11 -6.08
N ILE A 113 13.88 1.57 -6.30
CA ILE A 113 14.15 2.42 -7.46
C ILE A 113 13.89 1.69 -8.77
N GLU A 114 14.05 0.37 -8.78
CA GLU A 114 13.76 -0.42 -9.98
C GLU A 114 12.28 -0.39 -10.34
N LEU A 115 11.40 -0.41 -9.34
CA LEU A 115 9.98 -0.25 -9.60
C LEU A 115 9.67 1.12 -10.17
N PHE A 116 10.27 2.15 -9.60
CA PHE A 116 10.09 3.51 -10.11
C PHE A 116 10.48 3.60 -11.58
N TYR A 117 11.62 3.03 -11.94
CA TYR A 117 12.07 3.03 -13.34
C TYR A 117 11.13 2.25 -14.25
N LYS A 118 10.62 1.11 -13.77
CA LYS A 118 9.64 0.33 -14.55
C LYS A 118 8.37 1.12 -14.83
N LEU A 119 7.96 1.95 -13.87
CA LEU A 119 6.73 2.74 -14.03
C LEU A 119 6.90 3.87 -15.03
N ILE A 120 8.08 4.46 -15.13
CA ILE A 120 8.30 5.60 -16.03
C ILE A 120 8.87 5.22 -17.39
N GLU A 121 9.42 4.00 -17.52
CA GLU A 121 10.02 3.53 -18.77
C GLU A 121 9.10 3.68 -19.99
N PRO A 122 7.81 3.33 -19.92
CA PRO A 122 6.93 3.47 -21.08
C PRO A 122 6.80 4.90 -21.61
N TYR A 123 7.17 5.87 -20.81
CA TYR A 123 7.06 7.29 -21.18
C TYR A 123 8.37 7.86 -21.69
N SER A 124 9.41 7.06 -21.83
CA SER A 124 10.68 7.51 -22.36
C SER A 124 10.56 7.73 -23.87
N LYS A 125 11.42 8.58 -24.43
CA LYS A 125 11.40 8.84 -25.86
C LYS A 125 11.71 7.60 -26.70
N GLU A 126 12.44 6.67 -26.12
CA GLU A 126 12.86 5.44 -26.81
C GLU A 126 11.81 4.36 -26.82
N SER A 127 10.72 4.56 -26.06
CA SER A 127 9.64 3.57 -25.94
C SER A 127 8.61 3.65 -27.06
N LYS A 128 8.82 4.50 -28.00
CA LYS A 128 7.85 4.68 -29.10
C LYS A 128 7.91 3.56 -30.11
#